data_2e49c325567f3a532564014c6ca4eec9
#
_entry.id   2e49c325567f3a532564014c6ca4eec9
#
_cell.length_a   1.000
_cell.length_b   1.000
_cell.length_c   1.000
_cell.angle_alpha   90.00
_cell.angle_beta   90.00
_cell.angle_gamma   90.00
#
_symmetry.space_group_name_H-M   'P 1'
#
loop_
_entity.id
_entity.type
_entity.pdbx_description
1 polymer ?
#
loop_
_entity_poly.entity_id
_entity_poly.type
_entity_poly.pdbx_seq_one_letter_code
_entity_poly.pdbx_strand_id
1 'polypeptide(L)'
;MAGKRTTLTVRLRRLAAMLRELRESAGLSKEDVSARTGINVTTLYRIEMAQARPQRRTLGAMLDLYQVTDKTREEALSLLSDALKPGMSHAYEGAVSDVYATYINFEAEALSARQYQTSTVPGLLQTYEYAAAVIDTSMPRLDAATMRAGPRRGWIARSTCPRRTRWSCGS
;
A
#
# COMPACT_ATOMS: atom_id res chain seq x y z
N MET A 1 -16.19 19.94 -4.98
CA MET A 1 -16.26 18.45 -4.83
C MET A 1 -14.84 17.92 -4.67
N ALA A 2 -14.42 17.62 -3.45
CA ALA A 2 -13.10 17.03 -3.20
C ALA A 2 -13.14 15.57 -3.69
N GLY A 3 -12.39 15.28 -4.77
CA GLY A 3 -12.26 13.93 -5.28
C GLY A 3 -11.70 13.02 -4.19
N LYS A 4 -12.42 11.96 -3.86
CA LYS A 4 -12.01 10.91 -2.94
C LYS A 4 -10.61 10.44 -3.36
N ARG A 5 -9.56 10.87 -2.63
CA ARG A 5 -8.19 10.42 -2.88
C ARG A 5 -8.19 8.91 -2.71
N THR A 6 -7.98 8.20 -3.81
CA THR A 6 -7.83 6.74 -3.78
C THR A 6 -6.65 6.44 -2.88
N THR A 7 -6.89 5.85 -1.73
CA THR A 7 -5.83 5.41 -0.82
C THR A 7 -4.93 4.46 -1.61
N LEU A 8 -3.68 4.88 -1.80
CA LEU A 8 -2.67 4.14 -2.56
C LEU A 8 -2.33 2.86 -1.79
N THR A 9 -3.00 1.76 -2.11
CA THR A 9 -2.66 0.47 -1.52
C THR A 9 -1.34 -0.03 -2.10
N VAL A 10 -0.57 -0.78 -1.32
CA VAL A 10 0.67 -1.44 -1.77
C VAL A 10 0.41 -2.29 -3.00
N ARG A 11 -0.75 -2.95 -3.04
CA ARG A 11 -1.19 -3.79 -4.16
C ARG A 11 -1.36 -3.00 -5.46
N LEU A 12 -1.93 -1.79 -5.38
CA LEU A 12 -2.04 -0.91 -6.55
C LEU A 12 -0.67 -0.47 -7.06
N ARG A 13 0.27 -0.17 -6.16
CA ARG A 13 1.66 0.17 -6.53
C ARG A 13 2.37 -1.01 -7.18
N ARG A 14 2.18 -2.22 -6.65
CA ARG A 14 2.73 -3.45 -7.22
C ARG A 14 2.16 -3.72 -8.62
N LEU A 15 0.85 -3.55 -8.81
CA LEU A 15 0.22 -3.65 -10.13
C LEU A 15 0.78 -2.60 -11.09
N ALA A 16 0.93 -1.35 -10.66
CA ALA A 16 1.45 -0.27 -11.48
C ALA A 16 2.90 -0.54 -11.93
N ALA A 17 3.77 -0.99 -11.01
CA ALA A 17 5.14 -1.38 -11.32
C ALA A 17 5.19 -2.53 -12.33
N MET A 18 4.39 -3.57 -12.12
CA MET A 18 4.27 -4.71 -13.02
C MET A 18 3.83 -4.30 -14.44
N LEU A 19 2.82 -3.44 -14.56
CA LEU A 19 2.34 -2.96 -15.85
C LEU A 19 3.40 -2.14 -16.58
N ARG A 20 4.15 -1.33 -15.86
CA ARG A 20 5.27 -0.57 -16.41
C ARG A 20 6.37 -1.48 -16.93
N GLU A 21 6.80 -2.47 -16.15
CA GLU A 21 7.81 -3.45 -16.54
C GLU A 21 7.39 -4.25 -17.79
N LEU A 22 6.13 -4.67 -17.84
CA LEU A 22 5.57 -5.39 -19.00
C LEU A 22 5.59 -4.53 -20.26
N ARG A 23 5.19 -3.26 -20.16
CA ARG A 23 5.25 -2.32 -21.29
C ARG A 23 6.68 -2.11 -21.78
N GLU A 24 7.62 -1.86 -20.84
CA GLU A 24 9.03 -1.64 -21.15
C GLU A 24 9.67 -2.90 -21.77
N SER A 25 9.35 -4.09 -21.27
CA SER A 25 9.80 -5.36 -21.82
C SER A 25 9.23 -5.64 -23.21
N ALA A 26 8.02 -5.15 -23.51
CA ALA A 26 7.43 -5.21 -24.84
C ALA A 26 8.00 -4.15 -25.81
N GLY A 27 8.93 -3.28 -25.34
CA GLY A 27 9.53 -2.23 -26.16
C GLY A 27 8.57 -1.11 -26.55
N LEU A 28 7.44 -0.92 -25.82
CA LEU A 28 6.39 0.03 -26.18
C LEU A 28 6.52 1.33 -25.41
N SER A 29 6.36 2.47 -26.10
CA SER A 29 6.13 3.76 -25.47
C SER A 29 4.67 3.87 -24.97
N LYS A 30 4.37 4.85 -24.13
CA LYS A 30 2.97 5.10 -23.71
C LYS A 30 2.11 5.57 -24.88
N GLU A 31 2.71 6.26 -25.82
CA GLU A 31 2.12 6.73 -27.07
C GLU A 31 1.71 5.55 -27.95
N ASP A 32 2.57 4.51 -28.07
CA ASP A 32 2.26 3.27 -28.82
C ASP A 32 1.09 2.53 -28.17
N VAL A 33 1.10 2.40 -26.85
CA VAL A 33 -0.01 1.78 -26.12
C VAL A 33 -1.31 2.55 -26.33
N SER A 34 -1.24 3.88 -26.25
CA SER A 34 -2.40 4.75 -26.50
C SER A 34 -2.97 4.57 -27.90
N ALA A 35 -2.10 4.58 -28.93
CA ALA A 35 -2.49 4.42 -30.33
C ALA A 35 -3.18 3.06 -30.60
N ARG A 36 -2.68 1.98 -29.96
CA ARG A 36 -3.19 0.61 -30.20
C ARG A 36 -4.39 0.25 -29.34
N THR A 37 -4.53 0.82 -28.14
CA THR A 37 -5.61 0.47 -27.21
C THR A 37 -6.70 1.53 -27.10
N GLY A 38 -6.47 2.73 -27.62
CA GLY A 38 -7.35 3.89 -27.42
C GLY A 38 -7.33 4.47 -26.00
N ILE A 39 -6.45 3.99 -25.11
CA ILE A 39 -6.33 4.49 -23.75
C ILE A 39 -5.50 5.77 -23.78
N ASN A 40 -6.02 6.88 -23.23
CA ASN A 40 -5.32 8.15 -23.20
C ASN A 40 -3.96 8.04 -22.45
N VAL A 41 -2.91 8.65 -23.01
CA VAL A 41 -1.54 8.67 -22.46
C VAL A 41 -1.51 9.15 -20.99
N THR A 42 -2.28 10.19 -20.66
CA THR A 42 -2.40 10.67 -19.27
C THR A 42 -3.00 9.62 -18.34
N THR A 43 -3.95 8.83 -18.83
CA THR A 43 -4.54 7.71 -18.06
C THR A 43 -3.52 6.60 -17.84
N LEU A 44 -2.75 6.23 -18.86
CA LEU A 44 -1.65 5.26 -18.76
C LEU A 44 -0.61 5.72 -17.74
N TYR A 45 -0.19 6.99 -17.84
CA TYR A 45 0.76 7.57 -16.87
C TYR A 45 0.23 7.46 -15.44
N ARG A 46 -1.03 7.83 -15.20
CA ARG A 46 -1.63 7.76 -13.85
C ARG A 46 -1.74 6.33 -13.33
N ILE A 47 -2.00 5.36 -14.20
CA ILE A 47 -2.03 3.94 -13.84
C ILE A 47 -0.63 3.46 -13.45
N GLU A 48 0.38 3.72 -14.27
CA GLU A 48 1.78 3.31 -14.01
C GLU A 48 2.42 4.03 -12.81
N MET A 49 1.91 5.21 -12.45
CA MET A 49 2.29 5.94 -11.22
C MET A 49 1.42 5.58 -10.01
N ALA A 50 0.57 4.56 -10.12
CA ALA A 50 -0.40 4.18 -9.11
C ALA A 50 -1.36 5.29 -8.67
N GLN A 51 -1.49 6.38 -9.42
CA GLN A 51 -2.39 7.51 -9.14
C GLN A 51 -3.85 7.21 -9.51
N ALA A 52 -4.07 6.21 -10.36
CA ALA A 52 -5.37 5.75 -10.75
C ALA A 52 -5.39 4.22 -10.85
N ARG A 53 -6.50 3.64 -10.44
CA ARG A 53 -6.73 2.21 -10.61
C ARG A 53 -7.30 1.95 -12.01
N PRO A 54 -6.72 1.01 -12.79
CA PRO A 54 -7.30 0.63 -14.06
C PRO A 54 -8.65 -0.08 -13.86
N GLN A 55 -9.58 0.12 -14.78
CA GLN A 55 -10.75 -0.73 -14.89
C GLN A 55 -10.33 -2.10 -15.43
N ARG A 56 -11.09 -3.15 -15.12
CA ARG A 56 -10.80 -4.52 -15.58
C ARG A 56 -10.64 -4.60 -17.10
N ARG A 57 -11.50 -3.88 -17.85
CA ARG A 57 -11.44 -3.78 -19.31
C ARG A 57 -10.13 -3.12 -19.78
N THR A 58 -9.74 -2.01 -19.14
CA THR A 58 -8.49 -1.29 -19.45
C THR A 58 -7.27 -2.16 -19.18
N LEU A 59 -7.26 -2.86 -18.03
CA LEU A 59 -6.20 -3.81 -17.69
C LEU A 59 -6.12 -4.93 -18.72
N GLY A 60 -7.25 -5.51 -19.11
CA GLY A 60 -7.31 -6.56 -20.15
C GLY A 60 -6.67 -6.11 -21.45
N ALA A 61 -7.06 -4.94 -21.98
CA ALA A 61 -6.52 -4.39 -23.22
C ALA A 61 -4.99 -4.16 -23.16
N MET A 62 -4.46 -3.72 -21.99
CA MET A 62 -3.02 -3.57 -21.79
C MET A 62 -2.31 -4.94 -21.82
N LEU A 63 -2.83 -5.92 -21.08
CA LEU A 63 -2.23 -7.26 -20.99
C LEU A 63 -2.28 -8.00 -22.33
N ASP A 64 -3.35 -7.82 -23.12
CA ASP A 64 -3.48 -8.38 -24.47
C ASP A 64 -2.41 -7.79 -25.40
N LEU A 65 -2.22 -6.47 -25.35
CA LEU A 65 -1.21 -5.79 -26.15
C LEU A 65 0.22 -6.22 -25.78
N TYR A 66 0.49 -6.43 -24.48
CA TYR A 66 1.81 -6.87 -23.99
C TYR A 66 2.07 -8.36 -24.21
N GLN A 67 1.09 -9.13 -24.71
CA GLN A 67 1.19 -10.56 -24.97
C GLN A 67 1.70 -11.38 -23.77
N VAL A 68 1.18 -11.07 -22.60
CA VAL A 68 1.59 -11.71 -21.35
C VAL A 68 1.12 -13.16 -21.26
N THR A 69 1.83 -13.98 -20.47
CA THR A 69 1.41 -15.36 -20.17
C THR A 69 0.14 -15.38 -19.31
N ASP A 70 -0.60 -16.49 -19.34
CA ASP A 70 -1.81 -16.66 -18.52
C ASP A 70 -1.51 -16.47 -17.03
N LYS A 71 -0.38 -16.99 -16.55
CA LYS A 71 0.06 -16.82 -15.16
C LYS A 71 0.24 -15.33 -14.79
N THR A 72 0.88 -14.57 -15.64
CA THR A 72 1.10 -13.11 -15.44
C THR A 72 -0.24 -12.35 -15.47
N ARG A 73 -1.15 -12.78 -16.36
CA ARG A 73 -2.51 -12.24 -16.45
C ARG A 73 -3.31 -12.48 -15.17
N GLU A 74 -3.28 -13.69 -14.64
CA GLU A 74 -3.96 -14.04 -13.41
C GLU A 74 -3.40 -13.23 -12.20
N GLU A 75 -2.07 -13.09 -12.12
CA GLU A 75 -1.44 -12.28 -11.09
C GLU A 75 -1.89 -10.82 -11.16
N ALA A 76 -1.91 -10.21 -12.34
CA ALA A 76 -2.36 -8.83 -12.54
C ALA A 76 -3.84 -8.64 -12.16
N LEU A 77 -4.70 -9.59 -12.52
CA LEU A 77 -6.13 -9.55 -12.17
C LEU A 77 -6.36 -9.76 -10.68
N SER A 78 -5.58 -10.61 -10.02
CA SER A 78 -5.59 -10.80 -8.57
C SER A 78 -5.19 -9.52 -7.85
N LEU A 79 -4.09 -8.88 -8.25
CA LEU A 79 -3.65 -7.59 -7.70
C LEU A 79 -4.72 -6.50 -7.86
N LEU A 80 -5.39 -6.45 -9.02
CA LEU A 80 -6.49 -5.51 -9.26
C LEU A 80 -7.68 -5.77 -8.31
N SER A 81 -8.07 -7.03 -8.14
CA SER A 81 -9.14 -7.44 -7.24
C SER A 81 -8.80 -7.10 -5.78
N ASP A 82 -7.57 -7.42 -5.37
CA ASP A 82 -7.10 -7.19 -4.01
C ASP A 82 -6.91 -5.71 -3.69
N ALA A 83 -6.62 -4.87 -4.70
CA ALA A 83 -6.60 -3.42 -4.55
C ALA A 83 -7.99 -2.81 -4.25
N LEU A 84 -9.07 -3.58 -4.41
CA LEU A 84 -10.43 -3.23 -4.00
C LEU A 84 -10.72 -3.51 -2.52
N LYS A 85 -10.00 -4.46 -1.94
CA LYS A 85 -10.20 -4.82 -0.54
C LYS A 85 -9.73 -3.68 0.35
N PRO A 86 -10.48 -3.32 1.39
CA PRO A 86 -10.02 -2.33 2.37
C PRO A 86 -8.65 -2.76 2.89
N GLY A 87 -7.68 -1.84 2.83
CA GLY A 87 -6.38 -2.08 3.46
C GLY A 87 -6.52 -2.09 4.99
N MET A 88 -5.49 -2.56 5.69
CA MET A 88 -5.43 -2.53 7.17
C MET A 88 -5.70 -1.12 7.73
N SER A 89 -5.38 -0.06 6.99
CA SER A 89 -5.64 1.32 7.37
C SER A 89 -7.13 1.69 7.46
N HIS A 90 -8.03 0.92 6.82
CA HIS A 90 -9.48 1.19 6.89
C HIS A 90 -10.02 1.08 8.33
N ALA A 91 -9.43 0.21 9.16
CA ALA A 91 -9.75 0.10 10.58
C ALA A 91 -9.37 1.36 11.38
N TYR A 92 -8.59 2.27 10.80
CA TYR A 92 -8.06 3.49 11.42
C TYR A 92 -8.56 4.77 10.74
N GLU A 93 -9.56 4.70 9.84
CA GLU A 93 -10.13 5.87 9.16
C GLU A 93 -10.55 6.93 10.19
N GLY A 94 -10.02 8.15 10.01
CA GLY A 94 -10.29 9.29 10.89
C GLY A 94 -9.48 9.33 12.20
N ALA A 95 -8.70 8.29 12.53
CA ALA A 95 -7.91 8.24 13.77
C ALA A 95 -6.41 8.46 13.55
N VAL A 96 -5.92 8.37 12.30
CA VAL A 96 -4.52 8.55 11.96
C VAL A 96 -4.38 9.37 10.68
N SER A 97 -3.23 10.03 10.50
CA SER A 97 -2.94 10.77 9.26
C SER A 97 -2.84 9.82 8.06
N ASP A 98 -3.12 10.34 6.84
CA ASP A 98 -3.00 9.58 5.58
C ASP A 98 -1.61 8.99 5.37
N VAL A 99 -0.58 9.69 5.83
CA VAL A 99 0.82 9.24 5.77
C VAL A 99 1.02 8.00 6.64
N TYR A 100 0.52 8.04 7.87
CA TYR A 100 0.64 6.92 8.80
C TYR A 100 -0.23 5.73 8.39
N ALA A 101 -1.42 5.97 7.86
CA ALA A 101 -2.28 4.94 7.27
C ALA A 101 -1.58 4.23 6.09
N THR A 102 -0.86 5.00 5.26
CA THR A 102 -0.06 4.44 4.16
C THR A 102 1.08 3.58 4.70
N TYR A 103 1.79 4.03 5.75
CA TYR A 103 2.85 3.27 6.39
C TYR A 103 2.36 1.93 6.96
N ILE A 104 1.22 1.92 7.66
CA ILE A 104 0.61 0.69 8.19
C ILE A 104 0.32 -0.32 7.07
N ASN A 105 -0.18 0.15 5.91
CA ASN A 105 -0.44 -0.73 4.76
C ASN A 105 0.86 -1.32 4.18
N PHE A 106 1.95 -0.53 4.12
CA PHE A 106 3.25 -1.05 3.68
C PHE A 106 3.79 -2.08 4.66
N GLU A 107 3.74 -1.79 5.95
CA GLU A 107 4.22 -2.68 7.00
C GLU A 107 3.48 -4.03 7.00
N ALA A 108 2.15 -4.01 6.80
CA ALA A 108 1.32 -5.21 6.76
C ALA A 108 1.61 -6.13 5.56
N GLU A 109 2.07 -5.58 4.43
CA GLU A 109 2.36 -6.34 3.21
C GLU A 109 3.86 -6.56 2.97
N ALA A 110 4.73 -6.00 3.80
CA ALA A 110 6.17 -6.14 3.68
C ALA A 110 6.64 -7.56 3.97
N LEU A 111 7.54 -8.07 3.13
CA LEU A 111 8.26 -9.33 3.38
C LEU A 111 9.38 -9.14 4.41
N SER A 112 9.95 -7.94 4.44
CA SER A 112 10.97 -7.54 5.42
C SER A 112 10.89 -6.04 5.65
N ALA A 113 11.23 -5.60 6.86
CA ALA A 113 11.35 -4.19 7.20
C ALA A 113 12.70 -3.95 7.88
N ARG A 114 13.39 -2.89 7.47
CA ARG A 114 14.61 -2.41 8.12
C ARG A 114 14.32 -1.04 8.71
N GLN A 115 14.44 -0.92 10.02
CA GLN A 115 14.18 0.32 10.72
C GLN A 115 15.42 0.73 11.50
N TYR A 116 15.77 2.01 11.40
CA TYR A 116 16.81 2.64 12.20
C TYR A 116 16.14 3.72 13.06
N GLN A 117 16.27 3.60 14.36
CA GLN A 117 15.74 4.56 15.31
C GLN A 117 16.74 4.81 16.43
N THR A 118 16.93 6.07 16.79
CA THR A 118 17.90 6.49 17.81
C THR A 118 17.24 6.82 19.15
N SER A 119 15.94 7.16 19.15
CA SER A 119 15.28 7.74 20.32
C SER A 119 14.15 6.89 20.90
N THR A 120 13.60 5.97 20.13
CA THR A 120 12.46 5.14 20.56
C THR A 120 12.63 3.70 20.07
N VAL A 121 12.02 2.75 20.75
CA VAL A 121 11.91 1.39 20.27
C VAL A 121 11.05 1.36 18.99
N PRO A 122 11.47 0.63 17.92
CA PRO A 122 10.66 0.48 16.72
C PRO A 122 9.24 0.01 17.04
N GLY A 123 8.23 0.60 16.38
CA GLY A 123 6.82 0.37 16.68
C GLY A 123 6.42 -1.09 16.76
N LEU A 124 6.95 -1.98 15.91
CA LEU A 124 6.67 -3.42 15.91
C LEU A 124 7.25 -4.17 17.14
N LEU A 125 8.19 -3.58 17.85
CA LEU A 125 8.84 -4.15 19.04
C LEU A 125 8.34 -3.53 20.35
N GLN A 126 7.48 -2.50 20.29
CA GLN A 126 6.95 -1.85 21.47
C GLN A 126 5.92 -2.73 22.19
N THR A 127 5.96 -2.76 23.51
CA THR A 127 4.83 -3.22 24.31
C THR A 127 3.72 -2.18 24.33
N TYR A 128 2.53 -2.57 24.76
CA TYR A 128 1.39 -1.66 24.86
C TYR A 128 1.71 -0.49 25.84
N GLU A 129 2.28 -0.81 26.99
CA GLU A 129 2.62 0.15 28.04
C GLU A 129 3.68 1.15 27.55
N TYR A 130 4.71 0.69 26.84
CA TYR A 130 5.72 1.55 26.25
C TYR A 130 5.11 2.47 25.19
N ALA A 131 4.31 1.94 24.29
CA ALA A 131 3.63 2.73 23.25
C ALA A 131 2.71 3.78 23.85
N ALA A 132 1.97 3.44 24.91
CA ALA A 132 1.11 4.38 25.64
C ALA A 132 1.92 5.53 26.27
N ALA A 133 3.03 5.20 26.94
CA ALA A 133 3.91 6.18 27.56
C ALA A 133 4.56 7.13 26.53
N VAL A 134 4.97 6.60 25.38
CA VAL A 134 5.54 7.42 24.29
C VAL A 134 4.51 8.38 23.72
N ILE A 135 3.27 7.94 23.50
CA ILE A 135 2.18 8.79 22.99
C ILE A 135 1.84 9.88 24.00
N ASP A 136 1.71 9.54 25.29
CA ASP A 136 1.42 10.47 26.37
C ASP A 136 2.47 11.59 26.44
N THR A 137 3.74 11.23 26.32
CA THR A 137 4.85 12.19 26.37
C THR A 137 4.96 13.04 25.10
N SER A 138 4.68 12.45 23.93
CA SER A 138 4.91 13.11 22.63
C SER A 138 3.72 13.93 22.15
N MET A 139 2.51 13.64 22.62
CA MET A 139 1.26 14.28 22.19
C MET A 139 0.35 14.66 23.37
N PRO A 140 0.77 15.58 24.25
CA PRO A 140 0.05 15.90 25.49
C PRO A 140 -1.34 16.54 25.28
N ARG A 141 -1.75 16.83 24.03
CA ARG A 141 -3.05 17.44 23.68
C ARG A 141 -4.09 16.45 23.16
N LEU A 142 -3.77 15.16 23.09
CA LEU A 142 -4.78 14.17 22.72
C LEU A 142 -5.74 13.93 23.89
N ASP A 143 -7.05 13.86 23.58
CA ASP A 143 -8.04 13.51 24.60
C ASP A 143 -7.83 12.06 25.10
N ALA A 144 -8.29 11.80 26.31
CA ALA A 144 -8.12 10.51 26.98
C ALA A 144 -8.81 9.34 26.21
N ALA A 145 -9.78 9.60 25.34
CA ALA A 145 -10.45 8.59 24.52
C ALA A 145 -9.58 8.23 23.31
N THR A 146 -9.00 9.21 22.64
CA THR A 146 -8.06 9.05 21.52
C THR A 146 -6.75 8.39 22.00
N MET A 147 -6.26 8.75 23.17
CA MET A 147 -5.10 8.10 23.81
C MET A 147 -5.33 6.61 24.05
N ARG A 148 -6.47 6.24 24.62
CA ARG A 148 -6.79 4.81 24.88
C ARG A 148 -7.03 4.01 23.61
N ALA A 149 -7.53 4.62 22.55
CA ALA A 149 -7.79 3.97 21.27
C ALA A 149 -6.52 3.78 20.43
N GLY A 150 -5.57 4.72 20.47
CA GLY A 150 -4.35 4.70 19.66
C GLY A 150 -3.44 3.49 19.93
N PRO A 151 -2.97 3.25 21.16
CA PRO A 151 -2.10 2.12 21.47
C PRO A 151 -2.78 0.76 21.24
N ARG A 152 -4.06 0.62 21.64
CA ARG A 152 -4.83 -0.62 21.42
C ARG A 152 -4.95 -0.96 19.94
N ARG A 153 -5.22 0.02 19.09
CA ARG A 153 -5.37 -0.18 17.64
C ARG A 153 -4.04 -0.57 17.00
N GLY A 154 -2.95 0.12 17.32
CA GLY A 154 -1.62 -0.24 16.84
C GLY A 154 -1.16 -1.63 17.29
N TRP A 155 -1.52 -2.06 18.50
CA TRP A 155 -1.19 -3.37 19.03
C TRP A 155 -2.05 -4.49 18.39
N ILE A 156 -3.34 -4.25 18.15
CA ILE A 156 -4.24 -5.20 17.45
C ILE A 156 -3.73 -5.45 16.02
N ALA A 157 -3.27 -4.41 15.31
CA ALA A 157 -2.69 -4.58 13.98
C ALA A 157 -1.47 -5.52 13.97
N ARG A 158 -0.71 -5.58 15.06
CA ARG A 158 0.44 -6.49 15.21
C ARG A 158 0.04 -7.92 15.50
N SER A 159 -0.97 -8.12 16.35
CA SER A 159 -1.45 -9.46 16.72
C SER A 159 -2.19 -10.16 15.57
N THR A 160 -2.69 -9.41 14.60
CA THR A 160 -3.37 -9.93 13.40
C THR A 160 -2.44 -10.11 12.20
N CYS A 161 -1.14 -9.77 12.32
CA CYS A 161 -0.18 -10.04 11.26
C CYS A 161 0.00 -11.56 11.09
N PRO A 162 -0.45 -12.18 9.99
CA PRO A 162 -0.50 -13.65 9.85
C PRO A 162 0.87 -14.29 9.60
N ARG A 163 1.95 -13.51 9.55
CA ARG A 163 3.30 -14.01 9.31
C ARG A 163 4.13 -13.92 10.60
N ARG A 164 4.64 -15.06 11.05
CA ARG A 164 5.70 -15.12 12.05
C ARG A 164 6.90 -14.33 11.53
N THR A 165 7.04 -13.10 11.96
CA THR A 165 8.22 -12.29 11.69
C THR A 165 9.39 -12.90 12.49
N ARG A 166 10.37 -13.45 11.77
CA ARG A 166 11.65 -13.83 12.38
C ARG A 166 12.47 -12.57 12.54
N TRP A 167 12.64 -12.12 13.76
CA TRP A 167 13.51 -10.98 14.08
C TRP A 167 14.95 -11.45 14.11
N SER A 168 15.82 -10.82 13.34
CA SER A 168 17.27 -10.93 13.49
C SER A 168 17.80 -9.55 13.87
N CYS A 169 18.34 -9.41 15.07
CA CYS A 169 19.20 -8.28 15.40
C CYS A 169 20.55 -8.50 14.70
N GLY A 170 20.89 -7.63 13.74
CA GLY A 170 22.25 -7.54 13.22
C GLY A 170 23.12 -6.87 14.27
N SER A 171 24.21 -7.51 14.63
CA SER A 171 25.32 -6.94 15.37
C SER A 171 26.13 -6.00 14.51
#